data_5e64cf58071813bcde875c46ac9db6c3
#
_entry.id   5e64cf58071813bcde875c46ac9db6c3
#
_cell.length_a   1.000
_cell.length_b   1.000
_cell.length_c   1.000
_cell.angle_alpha   90.00
_cell.angle_beta   90.00
_cell.angle_gamma   90.00
#
_symmetry.space_group_name_H-M   'P 1'
#
loop_
_entity.id
_entity.type
_entity.pdbx_description
1 polymer ?
#
loop_
_entity_poly.entity_id
_entity_poly.type
_entity_poly.pdbx_seq_one_letter_code
_entity_poly.pdbx_strand_id
1 'polypeptide(L)'
;MDLTDLFAFPKPGDVSRSTIIMNTHPSSTLNPPEPTTAEPYAPEALYELRVDTNGDMIADIAYRVRFTRGGTGAMTVTVRRAEGTEAADRGEGGRVIFEGAPVSMGREAQVTSSGAYRLFAGWRSDPFFFDLNGVLNKMQFTGADWFADKDICSIALELPVSDIGGGASLNLWHRSLLQVDGKWVQADRGARPSQTPFLADAEREAYLDGEPAQDIRFVPMFAHALEQTGGYTPKGAEAAARSLLPDVLPYDPNKLAAYPGNGRMPRDDAKDVFLTVFNGRLTWDKCGPHADMLDEFPYLGPPHVIRQEGTEPGEGRKTIQVSG
;
A
#
# COMPACT_ATOMS: atom_id res chain seq x y z
N MET A 1 -9.33 4.50 -5.12
CA MET A 1 -8.06 5.26 -5.03
C MET A 1 -7.51 5.23 -3.62
N ASP A 2 -8.26 4.58 -2.79
CA ASP A 2 -7.92 4.32 -1.40
C ASP A 2 -6.66 3.44 -1.35
N LEU A 3 -5.61 3.91 -0.74
CA LEU A 3 -4.34 3.21 -0.60
C LEU A 3 -4.33 2.48 0.74
N THR A 4 -3.83 1.25 0.76
CA THR A 4 -3.86 0.43 1.97
C THR A 4 -2.46 0.10 2.46
N ASP A 5 -1.70 -0.68 1.71
CA ASP A 5 -0.41 -1.19 2.13
C ASP A 5 0.70 -0.87 1.15
N LEU A 6 1.86 -0.56 1.69
CA LEU A 6 3.12 -0.45 0.98
C LEU A 6 4.09 -1.49 1.53
N PHE A 7 4.65 -2.30 0.64
CA PHE A 7 5.71 -3.25 0.97
C PHE A 7 6.96 -2.93 0.15
N ALA A 8 8.13 -3.12 0.76
CA ALA A 8 9.42 -2.99 0.11
C ALA A 8 10.42 -3.94 0.74
N PHE A 9 11.01 -4.83 -0.07
CA PHE A 9 11.96 -5.83 0.41
C PHE A 9 12.91 -6.26 -0.71
N PRO A 10 14.14 -6.69 -0.36
CA PRO A 10 15.04 -7.32 -1.32
C PRO A 10 14.42 -8.59 -1.90
N LYS A 11 14.62 -8.82 -3.19
CA LYS A 11 14.17 -10.07 -3.80
C LYS A 11 14.84 -11.27 -3.09
N PRO A 12 14.07 -12.25 -2.63
CA PRO A 12 14.64 -13.46 -2.07
C PRO A 12 15.64 -14.14 -3.03
N GLY A 13 16.85 -14.37 -2.54
CA GLY A 13 17.92 -15.00 -3.33
C GLY A 13 18.66 -14.09 -4.33
N ASP A 14 18.25 -12.80 -4.45
CA ASP A 14 18.91 -11.85 -5.36
C ASP A 14 18.84 -10.42 -4.82
N VAL A 15 19.79 -10.03 -3.99
CA VAL A 15 19.87 -8.71 -3.34
C VAL A 15 20.17 -7.55 -4.30
N SER A 16 20.47 -7.82 -5.57
CA SER A 16 20.61 -6.78 -6.59
C SER A 16 19.27 -6.21 -7.05
N ARG A 17 18.18 -6.80 -6.58
CA ARG A 17 16.80 -6.45 -6.94
C ARG A 17 15.94 -6.21 -5.71
N SER A 18 15.02 -5.29 -5.87
CA SER A 18 13.98 -5.01 -4.87
C SER A 18 12.61 -5.34 -5.44
N THR A 19 11.72 -5.76 -4.56
CA THR A 19 10.28 -5.86 -4.83
C THR A 19 9.56 -4.80 -4.04
N ILE A 20 8.68 -4.05 -4.72
CA ILE A 20 7.81 -3.06 -4.11
C ILE A 20 6.38 -3.38 -4.50
N ILE A 21 5.48 -3.39 -3.51
CA ILE A 21 4.06 -3.68 -3.73
C ILE A 21 3.25 -2.53 -3.13
N MET A 22 2.37 -1.97 -3.94
CA MET A 22 1.35 -1.01 -3.53
C MET A 22 -0.02 -1.66 -3.62
N ASN A 23 -0.76 -1.68 -2.52
CA ASN A 23 -2.13 -2.16 -2.49
C ASN A 23 -3.11 -0.98 -2.46
N THR A 24 -4.23 -1.15 -3.16
CA THR A 24 -5.25 -0.12 -3.30
C THR A 24 -6.63 -0.72 -3.51
N HIS A 25 -7.69 0.06 -3.27
CA HIS A 25 -9.08 -0.34 -3.46
C HIS A 25 -9.40 -1.68 -2.78
N PRO A 26 -9.43 -1.74 -1.45
CA PRO A 26 -9.75 -2.97 -0.74
C PRO A 26 -11.08 -3.53 -1.25
N SER A 27 -11.12 -4.84 -1.47
CA SER A 27 -12.31 -5.53 -1.97
C SER A 27 -13.41 -5.63 -0.93
N SER A 28 -13.09 -5.30 0.32
CA SER A 28 -14.03 -5.43 1.41
C SER A 28 -14.41 -4.09 2.00
N THR A 29 -15.68 -3.95 2.27
CA THR A 29 -16.22 -2.97 3.21
C THR A 29 -16.58 -3.69 4.50
N LEU A 30 -16.95 -2.95 5.53
CA LEU A 30 -17.46 -3.55 6.78
C LEU A 30 -18.69 -4.45 6.55
N ASN A 31 -19.35 -4.35 5.38
CA ASN A 31 -20.51 -5.17 5.02
C ASN A 31 -21.00 -4.80 3.60
N PRO A 32 -21.08 -5.70 2.67
CA PRO A 32 -20.63 -7.08 2.56
C PRO A 32 -19.21 -7.20 1.99
N PRO A 33 -18.69 -8.41 1.75
CA PRO A 33 -17.36 -8.65 1.17
C PRO A 33 -17.33 -8.38 -0.34
N GLU A 34 -17.86 -7.25 -0.78
CA GLU A 34 -17.88 -6.85 -2.18
C GLU A 34 -16.80 -5.76 -2.40
N PRO A 35 -16.29 -5.66 -3.63
CA PRO A 35 -15.37 -4.57 -3.96
C PRO A 35 -15.99 -3.21 -3.62
N THR A 36 -15.21 -2.31 -3.05
CA THR A 36 -15.65 -0.95 -2.76
C THR A 36 -15.91 -0.14 -4.01
N THR A 37 -15.34 -0.56 -5.16
CA THR A 37 -15.55 0.04 -6.48
C THR A 37 -15.99 -1.00 -7.49
N ALA A 38 -16.72 -0.59 -8.52
CA ALA A 38 -17.11 -1.46 -9.63
C ALA A 38 -15.89 -1.92 -10.46
N GLU A 39 -14.79 -1.18 -10.38
CA GLU A 39 -13.56 -1.42 -11.11
C GLU A 39 -12.37 -1.62 -10.18
N PRO A 40 -11.42 -2.50 -10.53
CA PRO A 40 -10.28 -2.77 -9.67
C PRO A 40 -9.34 -1.56 -9.51
N TYR A 41 -9.22 -0.73 -10.55
CA TYR A 41 -8.44 0.50 -10.55
C TYR A 41 -9.24 1.62 -11.19
N ALA A 42 -9.08 2.84 -10.69
CA ALA A 42 -9.70 4.03 -11.26
C ALA A 42 -8.89 4.48 -12.50
N PRO A 43 -9.48 4.46 -13.72
CA PRO A 43 -8.75 4.89 -14.93
C PRO A 43 -8.36 6.37 -14.91
N GLU A 44 -9.10 7.20 -14.17
CA GLU A 44 -8.81 8.63 -13.97
C GLU A 44 -7.71 8.90 -12.95
N ALA A 45 -7.33 7.90 -12.15
CA ALA A 45 -6.32 8.05 -11.13
C ALA A 45 -4.89 7.82 -11.67
N LEU A 46 -3.93 8.46 -11.02
CA LEU A 46 -2.51 8.18 -11.11
C LEU A 46 -2.06 7.64 -9.76
N TYR A 47 -1.49 6.44 -9.74
CA TYR A 47 -0.89 5.84 -8.55
C TYR A 47 0.61 6.03 -8.62
N GLU A 48 1.22 6.52 -7.54
CA GLU A 48 2.66 6.77 -7.51
C GLU A 48 3.33 6.09 -6.33
N LEU A 49 4.41 5.36 -6.61
CA LEU A 49 5.45 5.07 -5.62
C LEU A 49 6.44 6.23 -5.65
N ARG A 50 6.79 6.74 -4.49
CA ARG A 50 7.71 7.85 -4.29
C ARG A 50 8.93 7.38 -3.50
N VAL A 51 10.11 7.81 -3.91
CA VAL A 51 11.39 7.46 -3.29
C VAL A 51 12.20 8.73 -3.05
N ASP A 52 12.49 8.99 -1.80
CA ASP A 52 13.48 9.98 -1.35
C ASP A 52 14.79 9.25 -1.10
N THR A 53 15.86 9.72 -1.73
CA THR A 53 17.19 9.12 -1.68
C THR A 53 18.20 9.95 -0.86
N ASN A 54 17.80 11.14 -0.43
CA ASN A 54 18.68 12.11 0.23
C ASN A 54 18.22 12.51 1.65
N GLY A 55 17.00 12.11 2.05
CA GLY A 55 16.44 12.32 3.38
C GLY A 55 15.72 13.66 3.58
N ASP A 56 15.38 14.37 2.50
CA ASP A 56 14.66 15.65 2.56
C ASP A 56 13.14 15.51 2.49
N MET A 57 12.63 14.28 2.36
CA MET A 57 11.20 13.94 2.24
C MET A 57 10.53 14.49 0.97
N ILE A 58 11.34 14.77 -0.05
CA ILE A 58 10.91 15.10 -1.40
C ILE A 58 11.31 13.94 -2.32
N ALA A 59 10.46 13.51 -3.22
CA ALA A 59 10.79 12.37 -4.07
C ALA A 59 11.85 12.76 -5.12
N ASP A 60 12.95 12.01 -5.14
CA ASP A 60 13.97 12.05 -6.19
C ASP A 60 13.62 11.10 -7.35
N ILE A 61 12.83 10.04 -7.06
CA ILE A 61 12.38 9.06 -8.03
C ILE A 61 10.88 8.82 -7.80
N ALA A 62 10.11 8.72 -8.89
CA ALA A 62 8.72 8.32 -8.83
C ALA A 62 8.40 7.25 -9.89
N TYR A 63 7.69 6.21 -9.48
CA TYR A 63 7.09 5.24 -10.37
C TYR A 63 5.61 5.54 -10.49
N ARG A 64 5.15 5.92 -11.68
CA ARG A 64 3.81 6.41 -12.00
C ARG A 64 3.04 5.36 -12.75
N VAL A 65 1.90 4.97 -12.22
CA VAL A 65 1.07 3.87 -12.74
C VAL A 65 -0.28 4.39 -13.17
N ARG A 66 -0.60 4.22 -14.46
CA ARG A 66 -1.89 4.59 -15.06
C ARG A 66 -2.58 3.35 -15.60
N PHE A 67 -3.87 3.29 -15.36
CA PHE A 67 -4.73 2.26 -15.92
C PHE A 67 -5.58 2.82 -17.05
N THR A 68 -5.79 2.01 -18.09
CA THR A 68 -6.62 2.38 -19.24
C THR A 68 -7.59 1.25 -19.52
N ARG A 69 -8.85 1.58 -19.71
CA ARG A 69 -9.86 0.62 -20.14
C ARG A 69 -9.91 0.57 -21.66
N GLY A 70 -9.69 -0.61 -22.23
CA GLY A 70 -9.84 -0.84 -23.67
C GLY A 70 -11.30 -0.97 -24.09
N GLY A 71 -11.55 -0.89 -25.40
CA GLY A 71 -12.90 -1.00 -25.98
C GLY A 71 -13.59 -2.35 -25.73
N THR A 72 -12.85 -3.39 -25.33
CA THR A 72 -13.36 -4.71 -24.93
C THR A 72 -13.68 -4.81 -23.44
N GLY A 73 -13.49 -3.73 -22.65
CA GLY A 73 -13.62 -3.74 -21.19
C GLY A 73 -12.37 -4.20 -20.45
N ALA A 74 -11.40 -4.82 -21.13
CA ALA A 74 -10.14 -5.21 -20.51
C ALA A 74 -9.32 -3.99 -20.09
N MET A 75 -8.69 -4.06 -18.90
CA MET A 75 -7.79 -3.01 -18.42
C MET A 75 -6.35 -3.32 -18.81
N THR A 76 -5.62 -2.26 -19.10
CA THR A 76 -4.16 -2.29 -19.27
C THR A 76 -3.50 -1.29 -18.34
N VAL A 77 -2.21 -1.51 -18.07
CA VAL A 77 -1.41 -0.66 -17.19
C VAL A 77 -0.17 -0.14 -17.89
N THR A 78 0.10 1.14 -17.70
CA THR A 78 1.33 1.81 -18.14
C THR A 78 2.10 2.28 -16.93
N VAL A 79 3.40 1.98 -16.87
CA VAL A 79 4.28 2.42 -15.80
C VAL A 79 5.36 3.33 -16.36
N ARG A 80 5.56 4.48 -15.73
CA ARG A 80 6.61 5.44 -16.04
C ARG A 80 7.52 5.65 -14.84
N ARG A 81 8.77 5.93 -15.09
CA ARG A 81 9.76 6.32 -14.08
C ARG A 81 10.21 7.76 -14.32
N ALA A 82 10.00 8.62 -13.35
CA ALA A 82 10.45 10.01 -13.32
C ALA A 82 11.60 10.19 -12.33
N GLU A 83 12.44 11.20 -12.53
CA GLU A 83 13.59 11.52 -11.69
C GLU A 83 13.69 13.03 -11.42
N GLY A 84 14.34 13.40 -10.31
CA GLY A 84 14.61 14.76 -9.92
C GLY A 84 13.34 15.61 -9.81
N THR A 85 13.34 16.81 -10.36
CA THR A 85 12.19 17.73 -10.29
C THR A 85 10.92 17.15 -10.88
N GLU A 86 11.04 16.34 -11.94
CA GLU A 86 9.88 15.67 -12.53
C GLU A 86 9.27 14.63 -11.55
N ALA A 87 10.11 13.96 -10.75
CA ALA A 87 9.61 13.04 -9.72
C ALA A 87 8.92 13.78 -8.58
N ALA A 88 9.39 14.96 -8.21
CA ALA A 88 8.80 15.79 -7.17
C ALA A 88 7.42 16.34 -7.57
N ASP A 89 7.20 16.61 -8.84
CA ASP A 89 5.97 17.21 -9.37
C ASP A 89 4.78 16.24 -9.36
N ARG A 90 3.58 16.82 -9.49
CA ARG A 90 2.34 16.09 -9.72
C ARG A 90 2.08 15.99 -11.23
N GLY A 91 2.13 14.80 -11.80
CA GLY A 91 1.90 14.61 -13.24
C GLY A 91 2.26 13.24 -13.78
N GLU A 92 1.97 13.00 -15.04
CA GLU A 92 2.18 11.71 -15.73
C GLU A 92 3.55 11.57 -16.40
N GLY A 93 4.45 12.54 -16.26
CA GLY A 93 5.76 12.53 -16.91
C GLY A 93 6.61 11.32 -16.50
N GLY A 94 7.74 11.17 -17.21
CA GLY A 94 8.68 10.10 -16.96
C GLY A 94 8.88 9.16 -18.14
N ARG A 95 10.01 8.44 -18.10
CA ARG A 95 10.36 7.41 -19.09
C ARG A 95 9.42 6.20 -18.94
N VAL A 96 8.80 5.76 -20.04
CA VAL A 96 7.96 4.55 -20.06
C VAL A 96 8.81 3.31 -19.77
N ILE A 97 8.40 2.51 -18.81
CA ILE A 97 8.97 1.20 -18.48
C ILE A 97 8.08 0.08 -18.98
N PHE A 98 6.78 0.21 -18.76
CA PHE A 98 5.75 -0.69 -19.30
C PHE A 98 4.69 0.13 -20.00
N GLU A 99 4.23 -0.34 -21.16
CA GLU A 99 3.14 0.26 -21.90
C GLU A 99 2.11 -0.82 -22.26
N GLY A 100 0.87 -0.58 -21.83
CA GLY A 100 -0.25 -1.46 -22.17
C GLY A 100 -0.12 -2.89 -21.63
N ALA A 101 0.58 -3.10 -20.50
CA ALA A 101 0.68 -4.41 -19.88
C ALA A 101 -0.70 -4.89 -19.36
N PRO A 102 -1.01 -6.19 -19.41
CA PRO A 102 -2.31 -6.70 -18.97
C PRO A 102 -2.52 -6.54 -17.46
N VAL A 103 -3.77 -6.30 -17.06
CA VAL A 103 -4.21 -6.36 -15.66
C VAL A 103 -4.78 -7.74 -15.39
N SER A 104 -4.25 -8.43 -14.38
CA SER A 104 -4.54 -9.82 -14.06
C SER A 104 -5.69 -9.92 -13.06
N MET A 105 -6.87 -10.31 -13.53
CA MET A 105 -8.08 -10.43 -12.70
C MET A 105 -8.36 -11.87 -12.28
N GLY A 106 -7.64 -12.83 -12.87
CA GLY A 106 -7.82 -14.25 -12.64
C GLY A 106 -6.95 -14.83 -11.54
N ARG A 107 -7.10 -16.12 -11.30
CA ARG A 107 -6.35 -16.88 -10.31
C ARG A 107 -4.84 -16.90 -10.61
N GLU A 108 -4.50 -17.09 -11.89
CA GLU A 108 -3.11 -17.10 -12.34
C GLU A 108 -2.57 -15.67 -12.48
N ALA A 109 -1.43 -15.39 -11.88
CA ALA A 109 -0.79 -14.09 -11.98
C ALA A 109 -0.16 -13.90 -13.37
N GLN A 110 -0.64 -12.93 -14.13
CA GLN A 110 -0.01 -12.54 -15.39
C GLN A 110 1.12 -11.54 -15.11
N VAL A 111 2.35 -11.99 -15.23
CA VAL A 111 3.54 -11.18 -14.99
C VAL A 111 4.12 -10.71 -16.32
N THR A 112 4.30 -9.40 -16.47
CA THR A 112 4.95 -8.80 -17.64
C THR A 112 6.38 -8.44 -17.30
N SER A 113 7.31 -8.70 -18.23
CA SER A 113 8.73 -8.34 -18.10
C SER A 113 9.11 -7.28 -19.14
N SER A 114 9.93 -6.30 -18.76
CA SER A 114 10.49 -5.27 -19.63
C SER A 114 11.92 -4.97 -19.21
N GLY A 115 12.89 -5.43 -19.97
CA GLY A 115 14.30 -5.35 -19.60
C GLY A 115 14.57 -6.01 -18.25
N ALA A 116 15.07 -5.22 -17.30
CA ALA A 116 15.35 -5.69 -15.95
C ALA A 116 14.14 -5.57 -14.99
N TYR A 117 12.98 -5.16 -15.46
CA TYR A 117 11.77 -4.98 -14.64
C TYR A 117 10.79 -6.13 -14.80
N ARG A 118 10.06 -6.45 -13.72
CA ARG A 118 8.87 -7.31 -13.75
C ARG A 118 7.72 -6.56 -13.13
N LEU A 119 6.54 -6.67 -13.72
CA LEU A 119 5.31 -6.04 -13.28
C LEU A 119 4.20 -7.06 -13.12
N PHE A 120 3.48 -6.96 -12.05
CA PHE A 120 2.16 -7.53 -11.86
C PHE A 120 1.20 -6.40 -11.46
N ALA A 121 0.02 -6.37 -12.07
CA ALA A 121 -1.09 -5.54 -11.61
C ALA A 121 -2.38 -6.37 -11.68
N GLY A 122 -3.16 -6.41 -10.60
CA GLY A 122 -4.37 -7.22 -10.59
C GLY A 122 -4.93 -7.53 -9.20
N TRP A 123 -5.93 -8.42 -9.16
CA TRP A 123 -6.51 -8.93 -7.94
C TRP A 123 -5.60 -9.95 -7.28
N ARG A 124 -5.45 -9.82 -5.95
CA ARG A 124 -4.80 -10.82 -5.10
C ARG A 124 -5.55 -10.94 -3.77
N SER A 125 -5.35 -12.07 -3.07
CA SER A 125 -5.67 -12.19 -1.66
C SER A 125 -5.03 -11.03 -0.89
N ASP A 126 -5.79 -10.36 -0.03
CA ASP A 126 -5.26 -9.27 0.80
C ASP A 126 -4.23 -9.85 1.78
N PRO A 127 -2.96 -9.42 1.74
CA PRO A 127 -1.96 -9.96 2.66
C PRO A 127 -2.07 -9.41 4.07
N PHE A 128 -2.91 -8.39 4.29
CA PHE A 128 -3.13 -7.83 5.61
C PHE A 128 -3.89 -8.81 6.50
N PHE A 129 -3.53 -8.91 7.76
CA PHE A 129 -4.20 -9.77 8.74
C PHE A 129 -4.42 -9.00 10.04
N PHE A 130 -5.59 -9.15 10.63
CA PHE A 130 -5.99 -8.37 11.80
C PHE A 130 -7.32 -8.81 12.39
N ASP A 131 -7.40 -8.96 13.71
CA ASP A 131 -8.66 -9.14 14.45
C ASP A 131 -9.36 -7.78 14.65
N LEU A 132 -9.98 -7.26 13.59
CA LEU A 132 -10.75 -6.00 13.62
C LEU A 132 -11.88 -6.07 14.63
N ASN A 133 -12.57 -7.21 14.73
CA ASN A 133 -13.67 -7.39 15.68
C ASN A 133 -13.18 -7.33 17.13
N GLY A 134 -11.97 -7.81 17.41
CA GLY A 134 -11.35 -7.69 18.72
C GLY A 134 -11.14 -6.24 19.14
N VAL A 135 -10.71 -5.37 18.23
CA VAL A 135 -10.60 -3.92 18.49
C VAL A 135 -11.97 -3.30 18.77
N LEU A 136 -12.96 -3.57 17.91
CA LEU A 136 -14.32 -3.07 18.10
C LEU A 136 -14.94 -3.59 19.42
N ASN A 137 -14.53 -4.77 19.88
CA ASN A 137 -14.90 -5.33 21.17
C ASN A 137 -13.88 -4.96 22.28
N LYS A 138 -13.49 -3.70 22.36
CA LYS A 138 -12.63 -3.15 23.42
C LYS A 138 -11.30 -3.88 23.59
N MET A 139 -10.63 -4.18 22.49
CA MET A 139 -9.35 -4.89 22.44
C MET A 139 -9.39 -6.33 23.00
N GLN A 140 -10.54 -7.00 22.92
CA GLN A 140 -10.70 -8.41 23.28
C GLN A 140 -10.41 -9.29 22.08
N PHE A 141 -9.13 -9.52 21.82
CA PHE A 141 -8.66 -10.28 20.67
C PHE A 141 -8.90 -11.78 20.80
N THR A 142 -9.45 -12.35 19.75
CA THR A 142 -9.72 -13.78 19.59
C THR A 142 -8.79 -14.46 18.60
N GLY A 143 -8.14 -13.69 17.73
CA GLY A 143 -7.37 -14.16 16.58
C GLY A 143 -8.23 -14.47 15.37
N ALA A 144 -9.49 -13.99 15.37
CA ALA A 144 -10.35 -14.10 14.20
C ALA A 144 -9.98 -13.02 13.18
N ASP A 145 -9.16 -13.41 12.22
CA ASP A 145 -8.69 -12.52 11.18
C ASP A 145 -9.83 -12.10 10.24
N TRP A 146 -10.08 -10.79 10.23
CA TRP A 146 -11.16 -10.22 9.42
C TRP A 146 -10.81 -10.16 7.92
N PHE A 147 -9.52 -10.22 7.58
CA PHE A 147 -9.01 -10.11 6.21
C PHE A 147 -8.80 -11.47 5.53
N ALA A 148 -8.96 -12.58 6.25
CA ALA A 148 -8.63 -13.92 5.78
C ALA A 148 -9.32 -14.36 4.48
N ASP A 149 -10.46 -13.75 4.14
CA ASP A 149 -11.24 -14.03 2.93
C ASP A 149 -11.40 -12.80 2.01
N LYS A 150 -10.57 -11.78 2.19
CA LYS A 150 -10.64 -10.52 1.43
C LYS A 150 -9.64 -10.49 0.29
N ASP A 151 -9.99 -9.72 -0.73
CA ASP A 151 -9.15 -9.47 -1.89
C ASP A 151 -8.77 -7.99 -1.98
N ILE A 152 -7.66 -7.72 -2.64
CA ILE A 152 -7.07 -6.39 -2.81
C ILE A 152 -6.61 -6.18 -4.26
N CYS A 153 -6.62 -4.96 -4.74
CA CYS A 153 -5.94 -4.57 -5.97
C CYS A 153 -4.47 -4.30 -5.67
N SER A 154 -3.57 -5.01 -6.32
CA SER A 154 -2.14 -4.93 -6.07
C SER A 154 -1.37 -4.52 -7.30
N ILE A 155 -0.37 -3.66 -7.12
CA ILE A 155 0.62 -3.28 -8.13
C ILE A 155 1.97 -3.71 -7.55
N ALA A 156 2.54 -4.78 -8.09
CA ALA A 156 3.85 -5.28 -7.68
C ALA A 156 4.89 -4.98 -8.78
N LEU A 157 6.01 -4.39 -8.39
CA LEU A 157 7.12 -4.03 -9.25
C LEU A 157 8.42 -4.64 -8.70
N GLU A 158 9.06 -5.53 -9.46
CA GLU A 158 10.41 -6.01 -9.18
C GLU A 158 11.39 -5.27 -10.09
N LEU A 159 12.43 -4.68 -9.51
CA LEU A 159 13.33 -3.77 -10.21
C LEU A 159 14.76 -3.82 -9.67
N PRO A 160 15.78 -3.38 -10.44
CA PRO A 160 17.14 -3.26 -9.96
C PRO A 160 17.25 -2.26 -8.80
N VAL A 161 18.08 -2.57 -7.81
CA VAL A 161 18.36 -1.67 -6.67
C VAL A 161 18.92 -0.32 -7.15
N SER A 162 19.70 -0.29 -8.23
CA SER A 162 20.19 0.95 -8.85
C SER A 162 19.09 1.90 -9.26
N ASP A 163 17.92 1.38 -9.63
CA ASP A 163 16.83 2.16 -10.19
C ASP A 163 15.89 2.77 -9.13
N ILE A 164 16.07 2.38 -7.86
CA ILE A 164 15.48 3.07 -6.70
C ILE A 164 16.50 3.93 -5.94
N GLY A 165 17.62 4.27 -6.58
CA GLY A 165 18.64 5.14 -6.00
C GLY A 165 19.89 4.42 -5.50
N GLY A 166 19.88 3.07 -5.38
CA GLY A 166 21.06 2.26 -5.03
C GLY A 166 21.67 2.51 -3.64
N GLY A 167 21.12 3.47 -2.89
CA GLY A 167 21.64 3.93 -1.60
C GLY A 167 21.24 3.05 -0.42
N ALA A 168 21.86 3.30 0.72
CA ALA A 168 21.65 2.54 1.94
C ALA A 168 20.53 3.11 2.84
N SER A 169 19.88 4.19 2.46
CA SER A 169 18.84 4.82 3.27
C SER A 169 17.86 5.54 2.37
N LEU A 170 16.78 4.86 2.07
CA LEU A 170 15.69 5.37 1.25
C LEU A 170 14.47 5.60 2.14
N ASN A 171 13.64 6.58 1.78
CA ASN A 171 12.31 6.75 2.35
C ASN A 171 11.29 6.53 1.25
N LEU A 172 10.37 5.61 1.47
CA LEU A 172 9.35 5.25 0.49
C LEU A 172 7.97 5.65 1.01
N TRP A 173 7.13 6.17 0.11
CA TRP A 173 5.69 6.32 0.34
C TRP A 173 4.95 6.17 -0.96
N HIS A 174 3.67 5.99 -0.90
CA HIS A 174 2.81 5.99 -2.07
C HIS A 174 1.75 7.07 -1.96
N ARG A 175 1.23 7.50 -3.10
CA ARG A 175 0.09 8.40 -3.18
C ARG A 175 -0.78 8.08 -4.39
N SER A 176 -2.03 8.52 -4.34
CA SER A 176 -2.92 8.55 -5.49
C SER A 176 -3.32 9.98 -5.83
N LEU A 177 -3.41 10.27 -7.11
CA LEU A 177 -3.80 11.57 -7.64
C LEU A 177 -5.02 11.42 -8.54
N LEU A 178 -5.88 12.43 -8.54
CA LEU A 178 -7.00 12.58 -9.48
C LEU A 178 -6.81 13.82 -10.33
N GLN A 179 -7.32 13.78 -11.55
CA GLN A 179 -7.38 14.96 -12.38
C GLN A 179 -8.69 15.71 -12.13
N VAL A 180 -8.57 16.92 -11.58
CA VAL A 180 -9.68 17.84 -11.31
C VAL A 180 -9.40 19.13 -12.07
N ASP A 181 -10.29 19.53 -12.99
CA ASP A 181 -10.14 20.72 -13.82
C ASP A 181 -8.77 20.83 -14.54
N GLY A 182 -8.29 19.67 -15.03
CA GLY A 182 -7.01 19.57 -15.75
C GLY A 182 -5.77 19.63 -14.86
N LYS A 183 -5.93 19.61 -13.53
CA LYS A 183 -4.82 19.58 -12.55
C LYS A 183 -4.83 18.27 -11.77
N TRP A 184 -3.65 17.76 -11.47
CA TRP A 184 -3.49 16.63 -10.59
C TRP A 184 -3.61 17.06 -9.12
N VAL A 185 -4.61 16.52 -8.42
CA VAL A 185 -4.88 16.74 -7.01
C VAL A 185 -4.64 15.44 -6.27
N GLN A 186 -3.96 15.49 -5.13
CA GLN A 186 -3.74 14.31 -4.31
C GLN A 186 -5.06 13.89 -3.65
N ALA A 187 -5.36 12.61 -3.73
CA ALA A 187 -6.56 12.02 -3.17
C ALA A 187 -6.26 11.19 -1.92
N ASP A 188 -5.07 10.58 -1.88
CA ASP A 188 -4.66 9.76 -0.75
C ASP A 188 -3.13 9.59 -0.72
N ARG A 189 -2.58 9.25 0.45
CA ARG A 189 -1.19 8.86 0.64
C ARG A 189 -0.99 8.00 1.88
N GLY A 190 0.11 7.28 1.91
CA GLY A 190 0.56 6.56 3.08
C GLY A 190 1.89 5.84 2.84
N ALA A 191 2.43 5.30 3.90
CA ALA A 191 3.58 4.41 3.84
C ALA A 191 3.47 3.28 4.86
N ARG A 192 3.08 3.62 6.09
CA ARG A 192 2.85 2.66 7.17
C ARG A 192 1.35 2.52 7.42
N PRO A 193 0.83 1.31 7.65
CA PRO A 193 -0.60 1.13 7.89
C PRO A 193 -1.06 1.79 9.20
N SER A 194 -2.33 2.19 9.21
CA SER A 194 -3.04 2.67 10.42
C SER A 194 -2.54 4.00 11.01
N GLN A 195 -2.05 4.94 10.19
CA GLN A 195 -1.67 6.27 10.69
C GLN A 195 -2.88 7.19 10.95
N THR A 196 -3.92 7.09 10.14
CA THR A 196 -5.10 7.95 10.21
C THR A 196 -5.92 7.87 11.51
N PRO A 197 -5.93 6.76 12.30
CA PRO A 197 -6.61 6.71 13.60
C PRO A 197 -6.12 7.72 14.65
N PHE A 198 -4.94 8.32 14.47
CA PHE A 198 -4.44 9.37 15.37
C PHE A 198 -5.02 10.76 15.09
N LEU A 199 -5.81 10.91 14.04
CA LEU A 199 -6.26 12.20 13.51
C LEU A 199 -7.78 12.31 13.52
N ALA A 200 -8.31 13.49 13.87
CA ALA A 200 -9.69 13.84 13.62
C ALA A 200 -9.95 14.13 12.13
N ASP A 201 -11.21 14.21 11.70
CA ASP A 201 -11.55 14.25 10.28
C ASP A 201 -10.87 15.38 9.50
N ALA A 202 -10.86 16.61 10.04
CA ALA A 202 -10.23 17.75 9.36
C ALA A 202 -8.69 17.61 9.24
N GLU A 203 -8.05 17.10 10.28
CA GLU A 203 -6.62 16.82 10.28
C GLU A 203 -6.29 15.64 9.35
N ARG A 204 -7.18 14.64 9.26
CA ARG A 204 -7.02 13.49 8.36
C ARG A 204 -7.01 13.92 6.90
N GLU A 205 -7.95 14.76 6.48
CA GLU A 205 -7.96 15.32 5.12
C GLU A 205 -6.66 16.08 4.82
N ALA A 206 -6.24 16.96 5.71
CA ALA A 206 -5.01 17.73 5.56
C ALA A 206 -3.74 16.85 5.56
N TYR A 207 -3.79 15.71 6.26
CA TYR A 207 -2.72 14.72 6.25
C TYR A 207 -2.66 13.98 4.92
N LEU A 208 -3.77 13.50 4.40
CA LEU A 208 -3.85 12.75 3.14
C LEU A 208 -3.51 13.61 1.92
N ASP A 209 -3.86 14.90 1.92
CA ASP A 209 -3.48 15.85 0.84
C ASP A 209 -2.04 16.37 0.97
N GLY A 210 -1.39 16.17 2.12
CA GLY A 210 -0.03 16.67 2.41
C GLY A 210 1.08 15.78 1.86
N GLU A 211 2.33 16.23 2.04
CA GLU A 211 3.55 15.46 1.74
C GLU A 211 4.29 15.12 3.05
N PRO A 212 5.10 14.04 3.11
CA PRO A 212 5.81 13.66 4.32
C PRO A 212 6.67 14.76 4.93
N ALA A 213 7.27 15.63 4.12
CA ALA A 213 8.03 16.80 4.58
C ALA A 213 7.24 17.74 5.52
N GLN A 214 5.90 17.68 5.47
CA GLN A 214 5.00 18.51 6.29
C GLN A 214 4.48 17.80 7.55
N ASP A 215 4.78 16.54 7.76
CA ASP A 215 4.16 15.70 8.79
C ASP A 215 4.49 16.11 10.21
N ILE A 216 5.57 16.84 10.40
CA ILE A 216 5.97 17.34 11.73
C ILE A 216 4.85 18.16 12.41
N ARG A 217 3.98 18.77 11.62
CA ARG A 217 2.81 19.54 12.12
C ARG A 217 1.78 18.66 12.84
N PHE A 218 1.74 17.36 12.54
CA PHE A 218 0.79 16.41 13.13
C PHE A 218 1.32 15.75 14.41
N VAL A 219 2.59 15.96 14.79
CA VAL A 219 3.14 15.39 16.02
C VAL A 219 2.30 15.70 17.26
N PRO A 220 1.78 16.93 17.46
CA PRO A 220 0.93 17.21 18.62
C PRO A 220 -0.37 16.39 18.67
N MET A 221 -0.99 16.14 17.50
CA MET A 221 -2.22 15.35 17.39
C MET A 221 -1.96 13.88 17.72
N PHE A 222 -0.91 13.31 17.12
CA PHE A 222 -0.46 11.95 17.42
C PHE A 222 -0.09 11.79 18.90
N ALA A 223 0.66 12.73 19.46
CA ALA A 223 1.03 12.70 20.87
C ALA A 223 -0.20 12.75 21.78
N HIS A 224 -1.17 13.65 21.49
CA HIS A 224 -2.41 13.72 22.24
C HIS A 224 -3.19 12.40 22.19
N ALA A 225 -3.34 11.78 21.02
CA ALA A 225 -3.99 10.49 20.90
C ALA A 225 -3.27 9.41 21.72
N LEU A 226 -1.94 9.36 21.67
CA LEU A 226 -1.13 8.40 22.43
C LEU A 226 -1.22 8.60 23.95
N GLU A 227 -1.33 9.82 24.44
CA GLU A 227 -1.60 10.08 25.86
C GLU A 227 -2.94 9.48 26.29
N GLN A 228 -3.97 9.61 25.45
CA GLN A 228 -5.32 9.13 25.76
C GLN A 228 -5.44 7.60 25.65
N THR A 229 -4.80 6.98 24.65
CA THR A 229 -4.95 5.55 24.36
C THR A 229 -3.92 4.69 25.07
N GLY A 230 -2.65 5.12 25.05
CA GLY A 230 -1.51 4.34 25.56
C GLY A 230 -1.06 4.73 26.97
N GLY A 231 -1.65 5.76 27.57
CA GLY A 231 -1.26 6.23 28.90
C GLY A 231 0.18 6.78 28.95
N TYR A 232 0.68 7.27 27.83
CA TYR A 232 2.02 7.87 27.76
C TYR A 232 2.09 9.14 28.61
N THR A 233 3.28 9.41 29.18
CA THR A 233 3.59 10.75 29.64
C THR A 233 3.69 11.72 28.45
N PRO A 234 3.47 13.03 28.58
CA PRO A 234 3.56 13.98 27.47
C PRO A 234 4.87 13.87 26.68
N LYS A 235 6.01 13.73 27.37
CA LYS A 235 7.32 13.54 26.73
C LYS A 235 7.41 12.19 25.99
N GLY A 236 6.86 11.14 26.57
CA GLY A 236 6.83 9.80 25.96
C GLY A 236 5.94 9.77 24.72
N ALA A 237 4.79 10.41 24.78
CA ALA A 237 3.84 10.54 23.66
C ALA A 237 4.47 11.32 22.49
N GLU A 238 5.14 12.44 22.76
CA GLU A 238 5.85 13.19 21.73
C GLU A 238 6.96 12.36 21.08
N ALA A 239 7.75 11.62 21.86
CA ALA A 239 8.80 10.76 21.33
C ALA A 239 8.21 9.63 20.47
N ALA A 240 7.12 9.00 20.90
CA ALA A 240 6.42 7.97 20.13
C ALA A 240 5.81 8.55 18.84
N ALA A 241 5.14 9.71 18.90
CA ALA A 241 4.62 10.39 17.72
C ALA A 241 5.72 10.69 16.69
N ARG A 242 6.90 11.18 17.14
CA ARG A 242 8.05 11.42 16.27
C ARG A 242 8.67 10.15 15.68
N SER A 243 8.44 8.98 16.26
CA SER A 243 8.87 7.71 15.66
C SER A 243 7.93 7.23 14.56
N LEU A 244 6.69 7.75 14.54
CA LEU A 244 5.69 7.45 13.51
C LEU A 244 5.70 8.44 12.35
N LEU A 245 6.23 9.64 12.55
CA LEU A 245 6.24 10.73 11.57
C LEU A 245 7.69 11.21 11.28
N PRO A 246 8.01 11.57 10.03
CA PRO A 246 7.10 11.55 8.87
C PRO A 246 6.66 10.15 8.48
N ASP A 247 5.47 10.04 7.83
CA ASP A 247 4.94 8.76 7.37
C ASP A 247 5.65 8.33 6.08
N VAL A 248 6.73 7.64 6.29
CA VAL A 248 7.55 7.00 5.25
C VAL A 248 7.94 5.60 5.71
N LEU A 249 8.14 4.69 4.78
CA LEU A 249 8.73 3.38 5.00
C LEU A 249 10.25 3.47 4.79
N PRO A 250 11.07 3.44 5.84
CA PRO A 250 12.52 3.41 5.69
C PRO A 250 12.94 2.13 4.98
N TYR A 251 13.86 2.23 4.03
CA TYR A 251 14.30 1.07 3.28
C TYR A 251 15.77 1.12 2.89
N ASP A 252 16.54 0.14 3.32
CA ASP A 252 17.89 -0.15 2.87
C ASP A 252 17.85 -1.45 2.05
N PRO A 253 17.95 -1.39 0.72
CA PRO A 253 17.84 -2.58 -0.13
C PRO A 253 19.00 -3.57 0.07
N ASN A 254 20.06 -3.16 0.75
CA ASN A 254 21.22 -4.02 1.05
C ASN A 254 21.04 -4.84 2.34
N LYS A 255 19.91 -4.67 3.04
CA LYS A 255 19.56 -5.39 4.26
C LYS A 255 18.25 -6.16 4.09
N LEU A 256 18.11 -7.23 4.83
CA LEU A 256 16.82 -7.93 4.90
C LEU A 256 15.75 -6.99 5.44
N ALA A 257 14.54 -7.13 4.92
CA ALA A 257 13.40 -6.40 5.45
C ALA A 257 13.17 -6.76 6.92
N ALA A 258 12.86 -5.76 7.72
CA ALA A 258 12.61 -5.89 9.17
C ALA A 258 11.73 -4.72 9.63
N TYR A 259 10.43 -4.85 9.45
CA TYR A 259 9.45 -3.82 9.81
C TYR A 259 9.44 -3.59 11.33
N PRO A 260 9.33 -2.34 11.82
CA PRO A 260 9.14 -1.09 11.08
C PRO A 260 10.44 -0.36 10.68
N GLY A 261 11.61 -0.91 10.99
CA GLY A 261 12.90 -0.21 10.84
C GLY A 261 13.52 -0.29 9.44
N ASN A 262 13.19 -1.30 8.65
CA ASN A 262 13.72 -1.49 7.31
C ASN A 262 12.76 -2.25 6.40
N GLY A 263 12.09 -1.56 5.50
CA GLY A 263 11.15 -2.18 4.58
C GLY A 263 10.00 -2.90 5.27
N ARG A 264 9.26 -3.67 4.48
CA ARG A 264 8.13 -4.47 4.95
C ARG A 264 7.86 -5.60 3.96
N MET A 265 7.72 -6.81 4.46
CA MET A 265 7.25 -7.96 3.69
C MET A 265 5.73 -8.15 3.88
N PRO A 266 5.03 -8.81 2.94
CA PRO A 266 3.62 -9.14 3.13
C PRO A 266 3.32 -9.96 4.39
N ARG A 267 4.31 -10.72 4.90
CA ARG A 267 4.21 -11.55 6.11
C ARG A 267 4.51 -10.79 7.42
N ASP A 268 4.90 -9.52 7.35
CA ASP A 268 5.22 -8.74 8.54
C ASP A 268 3.95 -8.27 9.26
N ASP A 269 3.92 -8.50 10.57
CA ASP A 269 2.82 -8.09 11.43
C ASP A 269 2.90 -6.59 11.76
N ALA A 270 2.41 -5.80 10.83
CA ALA A 270 2.38 -4.36 10.99
C ALA A 270 1.32 -3.90 12.01
N LYS A 271 0.28 -4.72 12.21
CA LYS A 271 -0.81 -4.34 13.11
C LYS A 271 -0.44 -4.49 14.58
N ASP A 272 0.27 -5.53 14.93
CA ASP A 272 0.78 -5.69 16.32
C ASP A 272 1.81 -4.61 16.66
N VAL A 273 2.64 -4.19 15.69
CA VAL A 273 3.54 -3.04 15.87
C VAL A 273 2.73 -1.77 16.14
N PHE A 274 1.71 -1.49 15.33
CA PHE A 274 0.82 -0.35 15.54
C PHE A 274 0.11 -0.41 16.90
N LEU A 275 -0.53 -1.54 17.23
CA LEU A 275 -1.26 -1.73 18.49
C LEU A 275 -0.35 -1.57 19.71
N THR A 276 0.90 -2.03 19.63
CA THR A 276 1.88 -1.89 20.69
C THR A 276 2.19 -0.42 20.97
N VAL A 277 2.42 0.38 19.92
CA VAL A 277 2.62 1.83 20.05
C VAL A 277 1.33 2.51 20.53
N PHE A 278 0.19 2.20 19.90
CA PHE A 278 -1.09 2.82 20.22
C PHE A 278 -1.52 2.60 21.68
N ASN A 279 -1.26 1.41 22.22
CA ASN A 279 -1.62 1.03 23.61
C ASN A 279 -0.50 1.30 24.63
N GLY A 280 0.68 1.76 24.20
CA GLY A 280 1.82 2.00 25.09
C GLY A 280 2.35 0.74 25.79
N ARG A 281 2.00 -0.43 25.31
CA ARG A 281 2.40 -1.73 25.85
C ARG A 281 2.34 -2.80 24.77
N LEU A 282 3.14 -3.85 24.93
CA LEU A 282 3.11 -5.00 24.03
C LEU A 282 1.67 -5.51 23.89
N THR A 283 1.20 -5.51 22.67
CA THR A 283 -0.15 -5.93 22.30
C THR A 283 -0.07 -6.87 21.11
N TRP A 284 -0.79 -7.97 21.18
CA TRP A 284 -0.86 -9.00 20.16
C TRP A 284 -2.33 -9.36 19.90
N ASP A 285 -2.76 -9.28 18.64
CA ASP A 285 -4.14 -9.59 18.26
C ASP A 285 -4.40 -11.07 17.96
N LYS A 286 -3.36 -11.89 17.98
CA LYS A 286 -3.36 -13.34 17.74
C LYS A 286 -3.60 -13.75 16.28
N CYS A 287 -3.61 -12.82 15.36
CA CYS A 287 -3.57 -13.11 13.93
C CYS A 287 -2.14 -13.37 13.46
N GLY A 288 -1.99 -13.92 12.29
CA GLY A 288 -0.71 -14.17 11.65
C GLY A 288 -0.85 -14.23 10.14
N PRO A 289 0.27 -14.31 9.41
CA PRO A 289 0.28 -14.23 7.96
C PRO A 289 -0.53 -15.36 7.32
N HIS A 290 -1.25 -15.02 6.25
CA HIS A 290 -2.07 -15.97 5.49
C HIS A 290 -1.21 -17.06 4.85
N ALA A 291 -1.74 -18.28 4.81
CA ALA A 291 -1.03 -19.45 4.29
C ALA A 291 -0.92 -19.47 2.76
N ASP A 292 -1.75 -18.70 2.07
CA ASP A 292 -1.81 -18.62 0.61
C ASP A 292 -0.78 -17.68 -0.01
N MET A 293 -0.03 -16.91 0.80
CA MET A 293 1.04 -16.04 0.31
C MET A 293 2.12 -16.84 -0.40
N LEU A 294 2.51 -16.37 -1.60
CA LEU A 294 3.51 -17.02 -2.43
C LEU A 294 4.94 -16.72 -1.97
N ASP A 295 5.85 -17.66 -2.23
CA ASP A 295 7.30 -17.47 -2.01
C ASP A 295 8.02 -16.86 -3.23
N GLU A 296 7.28 -16.62 -4.32
CA GLU A 296 7.80 -16.03 -5.56
C GLU A 296 6.89 -14.89 -6.04
N PHE A 297 7.43 -14.05 -6.93
CA PHE A 297 6.73 -12.89 -7.46
C PHE A 297 5.38 -13.27 -8.11
N PRO A 298 4.27 -12.59 -7.75
CA PRO A 298 4.17 -11.31 -7.02
C PRO A 298 4.09 -11.43 -5.48
N TYR A 299 4.39 -12.54 -4.86
CA TYR A 299 4.41 -12.83 -3.42
C TYR A 299 3.05 -12.80 -2.71
N LEU A 300 1.99 -12.52 -3.43
CA LEU A 300 0.61 -12.43 -2.95
C LEU A 300 -0.21 -13.62 -3.43
N GLY A 301 -1.07 -14.13 -2.56
CA GLY A 301 -1.94 -15.26 -2.84
C GLY A 301 -2.92 -15.02 -3.99
N PRO A 302 -3.45 -16.08 -4.61
CA PRO A 302 -4.49 -15.93 -5.63
C PRO A 302 -5.75 -15.32 -5.02
N PRO A 303 -6.56 -14.57 -5.81
CA PRO A 303 -7.78 -13.98 -5.29
C PRO A 303 -8.79 -15.05 -4.88
N HIS A 304 -9.56 -14.78 -3.83
CA HIS A 304 -10.67 -15.60 -3.38
C HIS A 304 -11.85 -15.49 -4.34
N VAL A 305 -12.10 -14.28 -4.85
CA VAL A 305 -13.17 -13.99 -5.80
C VAL A 305 -12.59 -13.91 -7.21
N ILE A 306 -13.02 -14.82 -8.09
CA ILE A 306 -12.62 -14.79 -9.50
C ILE A 306 -13.64 -13.95 -10.27
N ARG A 307 -13.23 -12.80 -10.81
CA ARG A 307 -14.04 -12.05 -11.76
C ARG A 307 -13.85 -12.61 -13.16
N GLN A 308 -14.96 -12.89 -13.85
CA GLN A 308 -14.92 -13.23 -15.26
C GLN A 308 -14.67 -11.94 -16.07
N GLU A 309 -13.71 -11.97 -16.98
CA GLU A 309 -13.49 -10.87 -17.94
C GLU A 309 -14.78 -10.69 -18.77
N GLY A 310 -15.28 -9.45 -18.86
CA GLY A 310 -16.41 -9.08 -19.72
C GLY A 310 -17.78 -8.99 -19.05
N THR A 311 -17.91 -9.12 -17.72
CA THR A 311 -19.16 -8.82 -17.04
C THR A 311 -19.28 -7.34 -16.74
N GLU A 312 -20.23 -6.67 -17.40
CA GLU A 312 -20.61 -5.28 -17.13
C GLU A 312 -21.02 -5.12 -15.65
N PRO A 313 -20.69 -3.99 -15.00
CA PRO A 313 -21.18 -3.70 -13.66
C PRO A 313 -22.70 -3.55 -13.70
N GLY A 314 -23.42 -4.49 -13.11
CA GLY A 314 -24.86 -4.39 -12.93
C GLY A 314 -25.71 -5.55 -13.43
N GLU A 315 -25.19 -6.48 -14.21
CA GLU A 315 -25.95 -7.66 -14.64
C GLU A 315 -25.42 -8.95 -14.00
N GLY A 316 -26.14 -9.43 -13.02
CA GLY A 316 -26.07 -10.83 -12.62
C GLY A 316 -25.56 -11.13 -11.22
N ARG A 317 -26.43 -11.04 -10.24
CA ARG A 317 -26.34 -11.95 -9.08
C ARG A 317 -26.36 -13.40 -9.57
N LYS A 318 -25.20 -13.95 -9.91
CA LYS A 318 -25.03 -15.41 -10.02
C LYS A 318 -24.18 -15.85 -8.85
N THR A 319 -24.75 -16.71 -8.06
CA THR A 319 -24.18 -17.43 -6.93
C THR A 319 -22.76 -17.89 -7.27
N ILE A 320 -21.78 -17.34 -6.56
CA ILE A 320 -20.38 -17.75 -6.66
C ILE A 320 -20.28 -19.05 -5.88
N GLN A 321 -19.91 -20.15 -6.54
CA GLN A 321 -19.52 -21.36 -5.85
C GLN A 321 -18.13 -21.15 -5.25
N VAL A 322 -18.07 -21.11 -3.92
CA VAL A 322 -16.82 -21.21 -3.17
C VAL A 322 -16.40 -22.67 -3.23
N SER A 323 -15.34 -22.98 -3.97
CA SER A 323 -14.69 -24.29 -3.88
C SER A 323 -13.81 -24.29 -2.62
N GLY A 324 -14.20 -25.13 -1.65
CA GLY A 324 -13.45 -25.41 -0.43
C GLY A 324 -12.07 -26.05 -0.68
#